data_4861af13df9d0c6bd99770b40024b342
#
_entry.id   4861af13df9d0c6bd99770b40024b342
#
_cell.length_a   1.000
_cell.length_b   1.000
_cell.length_c   1.000
_cell.angle_alpha   90.00
_cell.angle_beta   90.00
_cell.angle_gamma   90.00
#
_symmetry.space_group_name_H-M   'P 1'
#
loop_
_entity.id
_entity.type
_entity.pdbx_description
1 polymer ?
#
loop_
_entity_poly.entity_id
_entity_poly.type
_entity_poly.pdbx_seq_one_letter_code
_entity_poly.pdbx_strand_id
1 'polypeptide(L)'
;AEQTEYDPSKVSDSLKAIFQFGSTSTKQALNANTVTLITGTIGGTYVQFGADLASVLDDGNKLRVLPIVGRGSVQSVADILFLQGVDLGVVRADTLDYLERKGFAKDIKKQFTYVTKLYNEEMQMIAPKSIASMKDLNGKRVSVDLPNGGTFVTALTVFERLGIKPQVLYIEQRIAMEKLKKGELDAVIVTGGKPYKSVSNFKNDGRFHLASVEWAK
;
A
#
# COMPACT_ATOMS: atom_id res chain seq x y z
N ALA A 1 34.75 -21.33 -8.33
CA ALA A 1 33.52 -21.71 -7.65
C ALA A 1 33.14 -23.11 -8.10
N GLU A 2 33.35 -24.14 -7.25
CA GLU A 2 32.90 -25.50 -7.48
C GLU A 2 31.36 -25.46 -7.59
N GLN A 3 30.87 -25.82 -8.76
CA GLN A 3 29.45 -26.20 -8.89
C GLN A 3 29.28 -27.52 -8.15
N THR A 4 28.74 -27.49 -6.95
CA THR A 4 28.27 -28.69 -6.26
C THR A 4 27.13 -29.26 -7.08
N GLU A 5 27.38 -30.39 -7.71
CA GLU A 5 26.39 -31.17 -8.45
C GLU A 5 25.21 -31.47 -7.51
N TYR A 6 24.00 -31.12 -7.93
CA TYR A 6 22.78 -31.34 -7.15
C TYR A 6 22.54 -32.84 -7.02
N ASP A 7 22.65 -33.36 -5.80
CA ASP A 7 22.36 -34.76 -5.48
C ASP A 7 20.94 -34.89 -4.89
N PRO A 8 19.99 -35.41 -5.66
CA PRO A 8 18.62 -35.58 -5.19
C PRO A 8 18.47 -36.53 -3.99
N SER A 9 19.45 -37.41 -3.75
CA SER A 9 19.43 -38.34 -2.61
C SER A 9 19.65 -37.62 -1.27
N LYS A 10 20.22 -36.42 -1.30
CA LYS A 10 20.46 -35.56 -0.13
C LYS A 10 19.31 -34.61 0.19
N VAL A 11 18.19 -34.70 -0.52
CA VAL A 11 16.97 -33.96 -0.17
C VAL A 11 16.57 -34.35 1.25
N SER A 12 16.61 -33.41 2.16
CA SER A 12 16.38 -33.67 3.59
C SER A 12 15.02 -34.31 3.84
N ASP A 13 14.92 -35.12 4.89
CA ASP A 13 13.65 -35.76 5.26
C ASP A 13 12.53 -34.77 5.52
N SER A 14 12.88 -33.54 5.90
CA SER A 14 11.92 -32.42 5.99
C SER A 14 11.32 -32.05 4.63
N LEU A 15 12.10 -32.06 3.53
CA LEU A 15 11.55 -31.83 2.18
C LEU A 15 10.72 -33.01 1.72
N LYS A 16 11.14 -34.25 1.99
CA LYS A 16 10.31 -35.44 1.72
C LYS A 16 8.99 -35.36 2.49
N ALA A 17 9.03 -34.97 3.76
CA ALA A 17 7.83 -34.74 4.54
C ALA A 17 6.91 -33.69 3.90
N ILE A 18 7.42 -32.57 3.40
CA ILE A 18 6.63 -31.53 2.72
C ILE A 18 5.87 -32.10 1.51
N PHE A 19 6.46 -33.01 0.73
CA PHE A 19 5.83 -33.59 -0.47
C PHE A 19 5.02 -34.88 -0.21
N GLN A 20 5.15 -35.49 0.98
CA GLN A 20 4.27 -36.55 1.43
C GLN A 20 2.89 -36.05 1.90
N PHE A 21 2.65 -34.75 1.85
CA PHE A 21 1.42 -34.09 2.23
C PHE A 21 0.25 -34.40 1.28
N GLY A 22 -0.24 -35.63 1.32
CA GLY A 22 -1.47 -36.00 0.65
C GLY A 22 -2.68 -36.12 1.57
N SER A 23 -2.50 -36.05 2.91
CA SER A 23 -3.61 -36.28 3.84
C SER A 23 -4.45 -35.02 4.04
N THR A 24 -5.77 -35.21 4.07
CA THR A 24 -6.76 -34.14 4.37
C THR A 24 -6.46 -33.43 5.70
N SER A 25 -5.97 -34.20 6.69
CA SER A 25 -5.60 -33.70 8.02
C SER A 25 -4.46 -32.67 7.99
N THR A 26 -3.45 -32.85 7.14
CA THR A 26 -2.34 -31.93 7.01
C THR A 26 -2.77 -30.62 6.36
N LYS A 27 -3.60 -30.69 5.31
CA LYS A 27 -4.18 -29.50 4.69
C LYS A 27 -5.00 -28.69 5.70
N GLN A 28 -5.81 -29.37 6.51
CA GLN A 28 -6.61 -28.72 7.54
C GLN A 28 -5.74 -28.07 8.61
N ALA A 29 -4.69 -28.73 9.09
CA ALA A 29 -3.77 -28.19 10.09
C ALA A 29 -3.01 -26.95 9.57
N LEU A 30 -2.49 -27.00 8.34
CA LEU A 30 -1.82 -25.86 7.72
C LEU A 30 -2.75 -24.67 7.53
N ASN A 31 -3.97 -24.90 7.07
CA ASN A 31 -4.93 -23.82 6.83
C ASN A 31 -5.52 -23.28 8.14
N ALA A 32 -5.74 -24.09 9.15
CA ALA A 32 -6.27 -23.65 10.44
C ALA A 32 -5.36 -22.64 11.16
N ASN A 33 -4.06 -22.70 10.90
CA ASN A 33 -3.06 -21.84 11.55
C ASN A 33 -2.50 -20.77 10.62
N THR A 34 -3.03 -20.64 9.41
CA THR A 34 -2.57 -19.63 8.45
C THR A 34 -3.52 -18.44 8.41
N VAL A 35 -2.96 -17.24 8.55
CA VAL A 35 -3.64 -15.96 8.40
C VAL A 35 -3.05 -15.24 7.21
N THR A 36 -3.90 -14.82 6.28
CA THR A 36 -3.49 -14.04 5.11
C THR A 36 -3.70 -12.56 5.36
N LEU A 37 -2.70 -11.76 4.99
CA LEU A 37 -2.70 -10.31 5.16
C LEU A 37 -2.53 -9.62 3.81
N ILE A 38 -3.61 -9.04 3.25
CA ILE A 38 -3.50 -8.22 2.04
C ILE A 38 -2.82 -6.89 2.36
N THR A 39 -1.83 -6.54 1.57
CA THR A 39 -1.00 -5.35 1.74
C THR A 39 -1.18 -4.37 0.58
N GLY A 40 -0.22 -3.50 0.34
CA GLY A 40 -0.22 -2.56 -0.77
C GLY A 40 0.61 -3.00 -1.96
N THR A 41 0.96 -2.05 -2.81
CA THR A 41 1.83 -2.26 -3.98
C THR A 41 3.27 -2.53 -3.58
N ILE A 42 4.01 -3.21 -4.46
CA ILE A 42 5.46 -3.47 -4.28
C ILE A 42 6.21 -2.16 -4.05
N GLY A 43 7.07 -2.13 -3.03
CA GLY A 43 7.83 -0.94 -2.64
C GLY A 43 7.09 0.03 -1.72
N GLY A 44 5.81 -0.19 -1.45
CA GLY A 44 5.03 0.57 -0.49
C GLY A 44 5.27 0.13 0.96
N THR A 45 4.91 0.99 1.91
CA THR A 45 5.09 0.74 3.35
C THR A 45 4.28 -0.48 3.83
N TYR A 46 3.11 -0.72 3.27
CA TYR A 46 2.25 -1.85 3.67
C TYR A 46 2.91 -3.22 3.43
N VAL A 47 3.57 -3.38 2.28
CA VAL A 47 4.28 -4.63 1.97
C VAL A 47 5.43 -4.86 2.95
N GLN A 48 6.16 -3.79 3.29
CA GLN A 48 7.23 -3.87 4.28
C GLN A 48 6.68 -4.30 5.65
N PHE A 49 5.61 -3.66 6.12
CA PHE A 49 4.94 -4.06 7.36
C PHE A 49 4.43 -5.49 7.34
N GLY A 50 3.84 -5.92 6.23
CA GLY A 50 3.39 -7.30 6.07
C GLY A 50 4.53 -8.30 6.20
N ALA A 51 5.67 -8.01 5.59
CA ALA A 51 6.87 -8.85 5.70
C ALA A 51 7.44 -8.85 7.13
N ASP A 52 7.49 -7.69 7.78
CA ASP A 52 7.97 -7.56 9.16
C ASP A 52 7.05 -8.32 10.14
N LEU A 53 5.73 -8.18 9.99
CA LEU A 53 4.76 -8.93 10.77
C LEU A 53 4.90 -10.45 10.58
N ALA A 54 5.05 -10.90 9.33
CA ALA A 54 5.30 -12.30 9.06
C ALA A 54 6.58 -12.80 9.74
N SER A 55 7.67 -12.03 9.67
CA SER A 55 8.96 -12.43 10.26
C SER A 55 8.93 -12.53 11.80
N VAL A 56 8.03 -11.80 12.46
CA VAL A 56 7.92 -11.76 13.92
C VAL A 56 6.86 -12.72 14.45
N LEU A 57 5.75 -12.88 13.73
CA LEU A 57 4.58 -13.61 14.20
C LEU A 57 4.50 -15.04 13.68
N ASP A 58 5.15 -15.35 12.54
CA ASP A 58 5.18 -16.70 12.00
C ASP A 58 6.13 -17.58 12.83
N ASP A 59 5.57 -18.50 13.60
CA ASP A 59 6.33 -19.47 14.40
C ASP A 59 6.45 -20.86 13.74
N GLY A 60 5.93 -20.95 12.51
CA GLY A 60 5.98 -22.17 11.68
C GLY A 60 5.04 -23.29 12.12
N ASN A 61 4.45 -23.23 13.33
CA ASN A 61 3.62 -24.31 13.87
C ASN A 61 2.22 -23.86 14.31
N LYS A 62 2.15 -22.79 15.10
CA LYS A 62 0.90 -22.31 15.70
C LYS A 62 0.28 -21.17 14.94
N LEU A 63 1.09 -20.36 14.30
CA LEU A 63 0.65 -19.24 13.48
C LEU A 63 1.56 -19.12 12.26
N ARG A 64 0.94 -19.02 11.11
CA ARG A 64 1.60 -18.67 9.86
C ARG A 64 0.97 -17.41 9.30
N VAL A 65 1.78 -16.40 9.02
CA VAL A 65 1.34 -15.14 8.45
C VAL A 65 1.80 -15.05 7.00
N LEU A 66 0.86 -14.95 6.06
CA LEU A 66 1.13 -14.83 4.64
C LEU A 66 0.78 -13.44 4.13
N PRO A 67 1.76 -12.54 3.98
CA PRO A 67 1.53 -11.25 3.36
C PRO A 67 1.31 -11.41 1.85
N ILE A 68 0.23 -10.82 1.36
CA ILE A 68 -0.16 -10.81 -0.06
C ILE A 68 0.05 -9.40 -0.60
N VAL A 69 0.73 -9.29 -1.73
CA VAL A 69 0.88 -8.01 -2.43
C VAL A 69 -0.46 -7.61 -3.06
N GLY A 70 -0.95 -6.44 -2.70
CA GLY A 70 -2.22 -5.89 -3.17
C GLY A 70 -2.03 -4.64 -4.04
N ARG A 71 -3.10 -3.87 -4.18
CA ARG A 71 -3.12 -2.61 -4.96
C ARG A 71 -3.38 -1.37 -4.11
N GLY A 72 -3.50 -1.52 -2.80
CA GLY A 72 -3.74 -0.44 -1.85
C GLY A 72 -5.13 -0.43 -1.25
N SER A 73 -5.40 0.58 -0.43
CA SER A 73 -6.48 0.58 0.56
C SER A 73 -7.88 0.24 0.03
N VAL A 74 -8.32 0.82 -1.08
CA VAL A 74 -9.66 0.56 -1.63
C VAL A 74 -9.78 -0.89 -2.11
N GLN A 75 -8.75 -1.38 -2.81
CA GLN A 75 -8.72 -2.76 -3.26
C GLN A 75 -8.64 -3.73 -2.07
N SER A 76 -7.83 -3.42 -1.05
CA SER A 76 -7.73 -4.24 0.16
C SER A 76 -9.07 -4.39 0.87
N VAL A 77 -9.89 -3.31 0.92
CA VAL A 77 -11.25 -3.38 1.46
C VAL A 77 -12.11 -4.37 0.68
N ALA A 78 -12.07 -4.31 -0.65
CA ALA A 78 -12.81 -5.25 -1.49
C ALA A 78 -12.29 -6.69 -1.35
N ASP A 79 -10.98 -6.87 -1.28
CA ASP A 79 -10.36 -8.18 -1.15
C ASP A 79 -10.72 -8.86 0.18
N ILE A 80 -10.74 -8.10 1.29
CA ILE A 80 -11.17 -8.64 2.60
C ILE A 80 -12.63 -9.06 2.56
N LEU A 81 -13.49 -8.32 1.88
CA LEU A 81 -14.93 -8.61 1.85
C LEU A 81 -15.30 -9.75 0.91
N PHE A 82 -14.62 -9.89 -0.21
CA PHE A 82 -15.11 -10.69 -1.32
C PHE A 82 -14.12 -11.75 -1.82
N LEU A 83 -12.83 -11.63 -1.52
CA LEU A 83 -11.83 -12.59 -1.97
C LEU A 83 -11.67 -13.71 -0.95
N GLN A 84 -11.93 -14.94 -1.37
CA GLN A 84 -11.76 -16.09 -0.50
C GLN A 84 -10.29 -16.27 -0.08
N GLY A 85 -10.08 -16.47 1.21
CA GLY A 85 -8.75 -16.70 1.78
C GLY A 85 -7.97 -15.41 2.05
N VAL A 86 -8.65 -14.26 2.16
CA VAL A 86 -8.09 -13.02 2.68
C VAL A 86 -8.73 -12.74 4.05
N ASP A 87 -7.94 -12.81 5.11
CA ASP A 87 -8.41 -12.69 6.48
C ASP A 87 -8.24 -11.29 7.04
N LEU A 88 -7.13 -10.64 6.73
CA LEU A 88 -6.74 -9.33 7.23
C LEU A 88 -6.26 -8.43 6.09
N GLY A 89 -6.26 -7.13 6.33
CA GLY A 89 -5.66 -6.19 5.40
C GLY A 89 -5.17 -4.90 6.06
N VAL A 90 -4.17 -4.31 5.44
CA VAL A 90 -3.71 -2.97 5.81
C VAL A 90 -4.50 -1.96 5.01
N VAL A 91 -5.27 -1.12 5.72
CA VAL A 91 -6.19 -0.15 5.14
C VAL A 91 -6.02 1.19 5.84
N ARG A 92 -6.13 2.28 5.10
CA ARG A 92 -6.13 3.64 5.66
C ARG A 92 -7.48 3.93 6.31
N ALA A 93 -7.44 4.65 7.42
CA ALA A 93 -8.65 5.00 8.15
C ALA A 93 -9.65 5.85 7.33
N ASP A 94 -9.17 6.69 6.41
CA ASP A 94 -10.00 7.54 5.56
C ASP A 94 -10.70 6.78 4.41
N THR A 95 -10.25 5.57 4.10
CA THR A 95 -10.79 4.78 2.97
C THR A 95 -12.24 4.36 3.20
N LEU A 96 -12.57 3.87 4.39
CA LEU A 96 -13.94 3.46 4.70
C LEU A 96 -14.89 4.66 4.70
N ASP A 97 -14.45 5.79 5.26
CA ASP A 97 -15.20 7.05 5.21
C ASP A 97 -15.46 7.52 3.77
N TYR A 98 -14.43 7.43 2.93
CA TYR A 98 -14.54 7.79 1.52
C TYR A 98 -15.57 6.92 0.79
N LEU A 99 -15.51 5.60 0.97
CA LEU A 99 -16.43 4.67 0.33
C LEU A 99 -17.88 4.89 0.74
N GLU A 100 -18.12 5.15 2.02
CA GLU A 100 -19.48 5.50 2.52
C GLU A 100 -19.97 6.83 1.95
N ARG A 101 -19.19 7.90 2.05
CA ARG A 101 -19.56 9.24 1.56
C ARG A 101 -19.83 9.29 0.07
N LYS A 102 -19.11 8.49 -0.71
CA LYS A 102 -19.29 8.41 -2.17
C LYS A 102 -20.41 7.43 -2.57
N GLY A 103 -21.04 6.77 -1.61
CA GLY A 103 -22.15 5.84 -1.87
C GLY A 103 -21.74 4.50 -2.47
N PHE A 104 -20.45 4.17 -2.47
CA PHE A 104 -19.99 2.90 -3.01
C PHE A 104 -20.35 1.70 -2.13
N ALA A 105 -20.43 1.90 -0.81
CA ALA A 105 -20.75 0.85 0.11
C ALA A 105 -21.43 1.44 1.37
N LYS A 106 -22.73 1.18 1.52
CA LYS A 106 -23.48 1.60 2.70
C LYS A 106 -23.09 0.73 3.90
N ASP A 107 -22.95 1.37 5.07
CA ASP A 107 -22.63 0.69 6.34
C ASP A 107 -21.36 -0.18 6.29
N ILE A 108 -20.43 0.13 5.42
CA ILE A 108 -19.22 -0.68 5.21
C ILE A 108 -18.41 -0.83 6.50
N LYS A 109 -18.36 0.20 7.34
CA LYS A 109 -17.62 0.17 8.61
C LYS A 109 -18.11 -0.91 9.57
N LYS A 110 -19.38 -1.31 9.48
CA LYS A 110 -19.96 -2.37 10.32
C LYS A 110 -19.51 -3.77 9.90
N GLN A 111 -18.93 -3.89 8.70
CA GLN A 111 -18.44 -5.16 8.16
C GLN A 111 -16.98 -5.43 8.50
N PHE A 112 -16.33 -4.49 9.18
CA PHE A 112 -14.91 -4.59 9.54
C PHE A 112 -14.71 -4.47 11.04
N THR A 113 -13.72 -5.19 11.53
CA THR A 113 -13.18 -5.02 12.88
C THR A 113 -11.76 -4.47 12.78
N TYR A 114 -11.50 -3.36 13.45
CA TYR A 114 -10.14 -2.84 13.58
C TYR A 114 -9.35 -3.67 14.56
N VAL A 115 -8.23 -4.23 14.12
CA VAL A 115 -7.31 -4.98 14.99
C VAL A 115 -6.40 -4.01 15.74
N THR A 116 -5.67 -3.16 15.02
CA THR A 116 -4.76 -2.17 15.60
C THR A 116 -4.40 -1.09 14.61
N LYS A 117 -3.88 0.03 15.13
CA LYS A 117 -3.22 1.07 14.34
C LYS A 117 -1.73 0.76 14.23
N LEU A 118 -1.22 0.61 13.01
CA LEU A 118 0.19 0.31 12.78
C LEU A 118 1.06 1.57 12.85
N TYR A 119 0.70 2.63 12.12
CA TYR A 119 1.48 3.87 12.05
C TYR A 119 0.65 5.04 11.50
N ASN A 120 1.23 6.24 11.51
CA ASN A 120 0.64 7.40 10.85
C ASN A 120 1.15 7.49 9.42
N GLU A 121 0.23 7.63 8.48
CA GLU A 121 0.57 8.00 7.11
C GLU A 121 0.49 9.52 6.93
N GLU A 122 1.43 10.05 6.19
CA GLU A 122 1.51 11.46 5.91
C GLU A 122 1.38 11.71 4.41
N MET A 123 0.56 12.70 4.08
CA MET A 123 0.48 13.21 2.71
C MET A 123 1.60 14.22 2.50
N GLN A 124 2.35 14.04 1.43
CA GLN A 124 3.43 14.93 1.01
C GLN A 124 3.19 15.35 -0.44
N MET A 125 3.54 16.58 -0.75
CA MET A 125 3.47 17.13 -2.11
C MET A 125 4.87 17.51 -2.58
N ILE A 126 5.30 16.90 -3.68
CA ILE A 126 6.54 17.26 -4.35
C ILE A 126 6.18 18.14 -5.54
N ALA A 127 6.75 19.34 -5.58
CA ALA A 127 6.47 20.31 -6.61
C ALA A 127 7.68 21.22 -6.88
N PRO A 128 7.74 21.92 -8.03
CA PRO A 128 8.68 23.02 -8.25
C PRO A 128 8.48 24.12 -7.21
N LYS A 129 9.52 24.90 -6.94
CA LYS A 129 9.49 26.00 -5.95
C LYS A 129 8.44 27.07 -6.23
N SER A 130 7.96 27.18 -7.46
CA SER A 130 6.86 28.08 -7.85
C SER A 130 5.48 27.66 -7.33
N ILE A 131 5.33 26.43 -6.84
CA ILE A 131 4.14 25.90 -6.19
C ILE A 131 4.44 25.77 -4.71
N ALA A 132 4.00 26.72 -3.92
CA ALA A 132 4.32 26.81 -2.49
C ALA A 132 3.34 26.02 -1.62
N SER A 133 2.08 25.88 -2.05
CA SER A 133 1.00 25.29 -1.26
C SER A 133 0.00 24.52 -2.12
N MET A 134 -0.92 23.82 -1.45
CA MET A 134 -2.02 23.12 -2.12
C MET A 134 -2.93 24.05 -2.94
N LYS A 135 -3.07 25.32 -2.54
CA LYS A 135 -3.93 26.28 -3.25
C LYS A 135 -3.41 26.63 -4.65
N ASP A 136 -2.11 26.49 -4.85
CA ASP A 136 -1.47 26.76 -6.15
C ASP A 136 -1.74 25.66 -7.18
N LEU A 137 -2.41 24.57 -6.77
CA LEU A 137 -2.69 23.42 -7.62
C LEU A 137 -3.91 23.60 -8.53
N ASN A 138 -4.69 24.70 -8.41
CA ASN A 138 -5.84 24.92 -9.28
C ASN A 138 -5.41 24.92 -10.77
N GLY A 139 -6.03 24.04 -11.57
CA GLY A 139 -5.72 23.86 -12.99
C GLY A 139 -4.36 23.21 -13.29
N LYS A 140 -3.56 22.86 -12.29
CA LYS A 140 -2.26 22.21 -12.45
C LYS A 140 -2.39 20.71 -12.68
N ARG A 141 -1.45 20.13 -13.41
CA ARG A 141 -1.35 18.68 -13.68
C ARG A 141 -0.76 17.97 -12.45
N VAL A 142 -1.59 17.25 -11.73
CA VAL A 142 -1.22 16.65 -10.45
C VAL A 142 -1.42 15.14 -10.50
N SER A 143 -0.36 14.37 -10.26
CA SER A 143 -0.47 12.94 -10.07
C SER A 143 -0.85 12.61 -8.63
N VAL A 144 -1.82 11.70 -8.48
CA VAL A 144 -2.32 11.21 -7.19
C VAL A 144 -2.19 9.68 -7.07
N ASP A 145 -1.22 9.12 -7.80
CA ASP A 145 -1.00 7.68 -7.92
C ASP A 145 -2.14 6.98 -8.70
N LEU A 146 -2.20 5.67 -8.62
CA LEU A 146 -3.21 4.87 -9.34
C LEU A 146 -4.56 4.91 -8.63
N PRO A 147 -5.67 4.75 -9.38
CA PRO A 147 -6.99 4.59 -8.80
C PRO A 147 -7.03 3.40 -7.82
N ASN A 148 -7.89 3.50 -6.81
CA ASN A 148 -8.08 2.49 -5.77
C ASN A 148 -6.94 2.39 -4.74
N GLY A 149 -5.89 3.21 -4.86
CA GLY A 149 -4.83 3.36 -3.86
C GLY A 149 -5.20 4.32 -2.72
N GLY A 150 -4.42 4.30 -1.64
CA GLY A 150 -4.64 5.20 -0.51
C GLY A 150 -4.32 6.66 -0.85
N THR A 151 -3.27 6.92 -1.61
CA THR A 151 -2.91 8.29 -2.06
C THR A 151 -4.04 8.93 -2.85
N PHE A 152 -4.63 8.19 -3.79
CA PHE A 152 -5.80 8.61 -4.54
C PHE A 152 -6.94 9.09 -3.63
N VAL A 153 -7.34 8.26 -2.65
CA VAL A 153 -8.44 8.57 -1.72
C VAL A 153 -8.16 9.85 -0.93
N THR A 154 -6.98 9.93 -0.33
CA THR A 154 -6.62 11.09 0.51
C THR A 154 -6.50 12.36 -0.30
N ALA A 155 -5.82 12.32 -1.45
CA ALA A 155 -5.65 13.50 -2.30
C ALA A 155 -6.99 14.06 -2.77
N LEU A 156 -7.89 13.21 -3.28
CA LEU A 156 -9.23 13.65 -3.72
C LEU A 156 -10.05 14.20 -2.56
N THR A 157 -9.97 13.59 -1.38
CA THR A 157 -10.66 14.09 -0.18
C THR A 157 -10.14 15.46 0.23
N VAL A 158 -8.82 15.67 0.19
CA VAL A 158 -8.20 16.97 0.51
C VAL A 158 -8.56 18.02 -0.52
N PHE A 159 -8.49 17.70 -1.81
CA PHE A 159 -8.90 18.62 -2.87
C PHE A 159 -10.36 19.06 -2.73
N GLU A 160 -11.25 18.10 -2.46
CA GLU A 160 -12.68 18.40 -2.23
C GLU A 160 -12.88 19.34 -1.03
N ARG A 161 -12.24 19.05 0.11
CA ARG A 161 -12.36 19.85 1.34
C ARG A 161 -11.78 21.26 1.21
N LEU A 162 -10.69 21.41 0.47
CA LEU A 162 -10.03 22.71 0.24
C LEU A 162 -10.61 23.47 -0.96
N GLY A 163 -11.56 22.89 -1.70
CA GLY A 163 -12.12 23.49 -2.91
C GLY A 163 -11.12 23.62 -4.06
N ILE A 164 -10.09 22.77 -4.08
CA ILE A 164 -9.02 22.80 -5.10
C ILE A 164 -9.42 21.93 -6.28
N LYS A 165 -9.22 22.43 -7.51
CA LYS A 165 -9.61 21.76 -8.75
C LYS A 165 -8.40 21.56 -9.67
N PRO A 166 -7.48 20.64 -9.37
CA PRO A 166 -6.37 20.34 -10.26
C PRO A 166 -6.84 19.47 -11.45
N GLN A 167 -6.00 19.38 -12.46
CA GLN A 167 -6.09 18.33 -13.47
C GLN A 167 -5.48 17.05 -12.88
N VAL A 168 -6.32 16.17 -12.36
CA VAL A 168 -5.89 14.93 -11.70
C VAL A 168 -5.46 13.91 -12.74
N LEU A 169 -4.26 13.37 -12.56
CA LEU A 169 -3.67 12.33 -13.40
C LEU A 169 -3.37 11.08 -12.56
N TYR A 170 -3.73 9.93 -13.12
CA TYR A 170 -3.56 8.64 -12.46
C TYR A 170 -2.32 7.93 -13.03
N ILE A 171 -1.19 8.20 -12.40
CA ILE A 171 0.12 7.73 -12.87
C ILE A 171 0.83 7.09 -11.68
N GLU A 172 1.36 5.88 -11.89
CA GLU A 172 2.15 5.17 -10.89
C GLU A 172 3.29 6.08 -10.39
N GLN A 173 3.52 6.05 -9.08
CA GLN A 173 4.34 7.01 -8.37
C GLN A 173 5.75 7.19 -8.93
N ARG A 174 6.46 6.09 -9.27
CA ARG A 174 7.81 6.16 -9.82
C ARG A 174 7.82 6.85 -11.19
N ILE A 175 6.83 6.55 -12.02
CA ILE A 175 6.69 7.18 -13.35
C ILE A 175 6.31 8.66 -13.17
N ALA A 176 5.43 8.98 -12.22
CA ALA A 176 5.03 10.35 -11.92
C ALA A 176 6.22 11.21 -11.49
N MET A 177 7.13 10.68 -10.68
CA MET A 177 8.35 11.38 -10.25
C MET A 177 9.26 11.73 -11.45
N GLU A 178 9.43 10.81 -12.41
CA GLU A 178 10.21 11.08 -13.61
C GLU A 178 9.52 12.12 -14.53
N LYS A 179 8.19 12.04 -14.65
CA LYS A 179 7.42 13.04 -15.40
C LYS A 179 7.47 14.43 -14.77
N LEU A 180 7.47 14.52 -13.44
CA LEU A 180 7.65 15.78 -12.72
C LEU A 180 9.01 16.40 -13.06
N LYS A 181 10.10 15.64 -13.04
CA LYS A 181 11.44 16.11 -13.42
C LYS A 181 11.52 16.65 -14.85
N LYS A 182 10.75 16.05 -15.76
CA LYS A 182 10.65 16.47 -17.16
C LYS A 182 9.71 17.66 -17.38
N GLY A 183 8.99 18.13 -16.36
CA GLY A 183 8.00 19.21 -16.48
C GLY A 183 6.68 18.77 -17.14
N GLU A 184 6.46 17.48 -17.28
CA GLU A 184 5.19 16.92 -17.78
C GLU A 184 4.09 16.93 -16.72
N LEU A 185 4.47 17.05 -15.44
CA LEU A 185 3.61 17.24 -14.28
C LEU A 185 4.02 18.50 -13.53
N ASP A 186 3.05 19.10 -12.84
CA ASP A 186 3.27 20.28 -12.01
C ASP A 186 3.45 19.90 -10.52
N ALA A 187 2.84 18.79 -10.08
CA ALA A 187 3.04 18.24 -8.75
C ALA A 187 2.79 16.73 -8.71
N VAL A 188 3.36 16.08 -7.71
CA VAL A 188 3.09 14.69 -7.37
C VAL A 188 2.70 14.61 -5.88
N ILE A 189 1.53 14.05 -5.62
CA ILE A 189 1.08 13.73 -4.26
C ILE A 189 1.50 12.31 -3.94
N VAL A 190 2.04 12.13 -2.74
CA VAL A 190 2.37 10.82 -2.19
C VAL A 190 1.88 10.72 -0.76
N THR A 191 1.54 9.52 -0.33
CA THR A 191 1.17 9.24 1.07
C THR A 191 1.86 7.97 1.53
N GLY A 192 2.38 7.98 2.75
CA GLY A 192 3.05 6.83 3.32
C GLY A 192 3.63 7.10 4.70
N GLY A 193 4.19 6.06 5.30
CA GLY A 193 4.90 6.16 6.58
C GLY A 193 6.26 6.86 6.43
N LYS A 194 6.72 7.54 7.48
CA LYS A 194 8.06 8.14 7.54
C LYS A 194 9.12 7.12 8.01
N PRO A 195 10.31 7.13 7.40
CA PRO A 195 10.74 7.82 6.18
C PRO A 195 10.16 7.17 4.93
N TYR A 196 9.56 7.95 4.02
CA TYR A 196 8.97 7.41 2.81
C TYR A 196 10.04 7.27 1.72
N LYS A 197 10.38 6.03 1.37
CA LYS A 197 11.52 5.70 0.49
C LYS A 197 11.48 6.43 -0.86
N SER A 198 10.31 6.55 -1.47
CA SER A 198 10.20 7.22 -2.76
C SER A 198 10.54 8.70 -2.69
N VAL A 199 10.19 9.37 -1.59
CA VAL A 199 10.56 10.77 -1.34
C VAL A 199 12.04 10.89 -1.02
N SER A 200 12.56 10.03 -0.15
CA SER A 200 13.98 10.01 0.22
C SER A 200 14.89 9.72 -0.98
N ASN A 201 14.43 8.87 -1.88
CA ASN A 201 15.17 8.51 -3.09
C ASN A 201 14.96 9.48 -4.26
N PHE A 202 14.07 10.47 -4.11
CA PHE A 202 13.88 11.49 -5.13
C PHE A 202 15.12 12.37 -5.24
N LYS A 203 15.93 12.13 -6.27
CA LYS A 203 17.13 12.95 -6.55
C LYS A 203 16.68 14.36 -6.97
N ASN A 204 16.71 15.27 -6.02
CA ASN A 204 16.36 16.66 -6.21
C ASN A 204 17.60 17.44 -6.67
N ASP A 205 17.48 18.07 -7.80
CA ASP A 205 18.54 18.95 -8.36
C ASP A 205 18.39 20.41 -7.91
N GLY A 206 17.65 20.64 -6.85
CA GLY A 206 17.39 21.97 -6.29
C GLY A 206 16.16 22.70 -6.89
N ARG A 207 15.54 22.15 -7.93
CA ARG A 207 14.32 22.72 -8.54
C ARG A 207 13.07 22.47 -7.75
N PHE A 208 13.03 21.36 -6.97
CA PHE A 208 11.85 20.88 -6.29
C PHE A 208 11.95 21.03 -4.77
N HIS A 209 10.80 20.95 -4.12
CA HIS A 209 10.69 20.94 -2.67
C HIS A 209 9.48 20.12 -2.22
N LEU A 210 9.40 19.84 -0.94
CA LEU A 210 8.15 19.39 -0.32
C LEU A 210 7.33 20.64 -0.02
N ALA A 211 6.28 20.83 -0.81
CA ALA A 211 5.42 21.99 -0.66
C ALA A 211 4.43 21.80 0.50
N SER A 212 3.96 22.92 1.07
CA SER A 212 3.08 22.91 2.23
C SER A 212 1.73 22.27 1.91
N VAL A 213 1.29 21.39 2.79
CA VAL A 213 -0.08 20.85 2.80
C VAL A 213 -0.83 21.54 3.93
N GLU A 214 -1.64 22.51 3.57
CA GLU A 214 -2.48 23.23 4.52
C GLU A 214 -3.67 22.35 4.93
N TRP A 215 -3.92 22.26 6.24
CA TRP A 215 -5.12 21.62 6.76
C TRP A 215 -6.27 22.65 6.73
N ALA A 216 -7.43 22.25 6.23
CA ALA A 216 -8.66 22.99 6.48
C ALA A 216 -8.93 22.98 8.00
N LYS A 217 -9.11 24.16 8.58
CA LYS A 217 -9.56 24.30 9.97
C LYS A 217 -11.01 23.86 10.10
#